data_8d3067a87e164a7bd4ae1a6f09cd0e3d
#
_entry.id   8d3067a87e164a7bd4ae1a6f09cd0e3d
#
_cell.length_a   1.000
_cell.length_b   1.000
_cell.length_c   1.000
_cell.angle_alpha   90.00
_cell.angle_beta   90.00
_cell.angle_gamma   90.00
#
_symmetry.space_group_name_H-M   'P 1'
#
loop_
_entity.id
_entity.type
_entity.pdbx_description
1 polymer ?
#
loop_
_entity_poly.entity_id
_entity_poly.type
_entity_poly.pdbx_seq_one_letter_code
_entity_poly.pdbx_strand_id
1 'polypeptide(L)'
;MNKLNPKKNIYYWSPFLVPIATPKAVVNSAKSLKNYGKNYECSIINFFGEFNSFENVLKDKNIKLINCFNKKLLNFLPKYGKLKSRLSFIIVFILSFFPLKRLISKQKPDFLIIHLITSLPLILLIFFKFKTKFILRISGLPKLGILRKFLWKKALPKVYMITCPTKSTANYIESLGIVDKEKIITLYDPIVQISKSNFQKKKSINLPFEKSEYFFTAGRLTKQKNFLLLCKAIKKIIIDVPDFKIIIAGDGEDKSKILSFIQKKNLQKNIFLIGHVENIFPYISLSQGFILTSLWEDPGFVLIEAAACRTPVFSSDCPEGPKEIIKDNFNGLLFKSNDENDLVKNFIKFKDIISSPQKKKKLILNNLILTRQFSFFNHYVKLNKILSNVCN
;
A
#
# COMPACT_ATOMS: atom_id res chain seq x y z
N MET A 1 -18.76 -38.88 8.93
CA MET A 1 -17.41 -38.47 8.50
C MET A 1 -17.52 -37.24 7.59
N ASN A 2 -17.25 -36.05 8.12
CA ASN A 2 -17.20 -34.84 7.32
C ASN A 2 -16.03 -34.96 6.33
N LYS A 3 -16.32 -35.13 5.03
CA LYS A 3 -15.31 -35.03 3.96
C LYS A 3 -14.68 -33.63 4.08
N LEU A 4 -13.48 -33.55 4.63
CA LEU A 4 -12.67 -32.34 4.59
C LEU A 4 -12.51 -31.94 3.12
N ASN A 5 -13.12 -30.83 2.71
CA ASN A 5 -12.92 -30.29 1.37
C ASN A 5 -11.42 -30.16 1.12
N PRO A 6 -10.90 -30.59 -0.04
CA PRO A 6 -9.48 -30.50 -0.34
C PRO A 6 -9.01 -29.06 -0.25
N LYS A 7 -7.85 -28.85 0.38
CA LYS A 7 -7.26 -27.51 0.54
C LYS A 7 -6.93 -26.95 -0.84
N LYS A 8 -7.30 -25.68 -1.08
CA LYS A 8 -6.94 -24.97 -2.30
C LYS A 8 -5.53 -24.38 -2.19
N ASN A 9 -4.73 -24.59 -3.23
CA ASN A 9 -3.36 -24.09 -3.33
C ASN A 9 -3.34 -22.71 -3.99
N ILE A 10 -2.93 -21.68 -3.23
CA ILE A 10 -2.90 -20.29 -3.66
C ILE A 10 -1.45 -19.83 -3.77
N TYR A 11 -1.03 -19.48 -4.99
CA TYR A 11 0.31 -18.97 -5.25
C TYR A 11 0.27 -17.46 -5.49
N TYR A 12 1.27 -16.73 -4.97
CA TYR A 12 1.44 -15.30 -5.16
C TYR A 12 2.68 -15.02 -6.00
N TRP A 13 2.51 -14.24 -7.05
CA TRP A 13 3.57 -13.72 -7.90
C TRP A 13 3.70 -12.21 -7.72
N SER A 14 4.83 -11.76 -7.19
CA SER A 14 5.09 -10.33 -6.94
C SER A 14 6.59 -10.04 -6.80
N PRO A 15 7.42 -10.25 -7.82
CA PRO A 15 8.84 -9.94 -7.70
C PRO A 15 9.06 -8.43 -7.58
N PHE A 16 9.98 -8.02 -6.70
CA PHE A 16 10.31 -6.62 -6.44
C PHE A 16 11.80 -6.43 -6.18
N LEU A 17 12.28 -5.21 -6.40
CA LEU A 17 13.69 -4.83 -6.15
C LEU A 17 13.87 -4.14 -4.80
N VAL A 18 12.85 -3.41 -4.35
CA VAL A 18 12.85 -2.67 -3.07
C VAL A 18 11.55 -2.97 -2.34
N PRO A 19 11.58 -3.26 -1.03
CA PRO A 19 10.39 -3.54 -0.23
C PRO A 19 9.58 -2.26 -0.01
N ILE A 20 8.51 -2.10 -0.79
CA ILE A 20 7.53 -1.02 -0.70
C ILE A 20 6.16 -1.58 -0.26
N ALA A 21 5.10 -0.81 -0.41
CA ALA A 21 3.75 -1.18 0.02
C ALA A 21 3.23 -2.50 -0.57
N THR A 22 3.47 -2.77 -1.86
CA THR A 22 2.93 -3.97 -2.54
C THR A 22 3.42 -5.30 -1.97
N PRO A 23 4.72 -5.54 -1.69
CA PRO A 23 5.15 -6.75 -0.98
C PRO A 23 4.46 -6.96 0.38
N LYS A 24 4.26 -5.88 1.15
CA LYS A 24 3.50 -5.93 2.41
C LYS A 24 2.04 -6.34 2.18
N ALA A 25 1.41 -5.84 1.11
CA ALA A 25 0.05 -6.23 0.73
C ALA A 25 -0.05 -7.73 0.36
N VAL A 26 0.93 -8.28 -0.38
CA VAL A 26 1.02 -9.72 -0.70
C VAL A 26 1.12 -10.57 0.57
N VAL A 27 2.07 -10.26 1.43
CA VAL A 27 2.27 -10.97 2.71
C VAL A 27 1.00 -10.89 3.56
N ASN A 28 0.37 -9.73 3.66
CA ASN A 28 -0.83 -9.53 4.45
C ASN A 28 -2.04 -10.27 3.84
N SER A 29 -2.15 -10.33 2.50
CA SER A 29 -3.21 -11.08 1.81
C SER A 29 -3.08 -12.59 2.10
N ALA A 30 -1.89 -13.16 1.96
CA ALA A 30 -1.63 -14.56 2.30
C ALA A 30 -1.91 -14.85 3.78
N LYS A 31 -1.48 -13.95 4.69
CA LYS A 31 -1.78 -14.06 6.13
C LYS A 31 -3.26 -13.97 6.45
N SER A 32 -4.01 -13.16 5.71
CA SER A 32 -5.45 -13.05 5.86
C SER A 32 -6.13 -14.38 5.57
N LEU A 33 -5.78 -15.06 4.47
CA LEU A 33 -6.27 -16.39 4.16
C LEU A 33 -5.90 -17.43 5.24
N LYS A 34 -4.68 -17.41 5.75
CA LYS A 34 -4.21 -18.35 6.79
C LYS A 34 -4.80 -18.08 8.18
N ASN A 35 -5.13 -16.84 8.50
CA ASN A 35 -5.70 -16.48 9.79
C ASN A 35 -7.18 -16.88 9.91
N TYR A 36 -7.95 -16.79 8.82
CA TYR A 36 -9.41 -16.93 8.86
C TYR A 36 -9.92 -18.12 8.03
N GLY A 37 -9.14 -18.62 7.07
CA GLY A 37 -9.51 -19.72 6.20
C GLY A 37 -8.74 -21.02 6.50
N LYS A 38 -9.44 -22.08 6.87
CA LYS A 38 -8.83 -23.41 7.14
C LYS A 38 -8.45 -24.17 5.86
N ASN A 39 -9.09 -23.86 4.73
CA ASN A 39 -9.00 -24.64 3.49
C ASN A 39 -8.03 -24.02 2.44
N TYR A 40 -7.04 -23.22 2.89
CA TYR A 40 -6.07 -22.59 1.99
C TYR A 40 -4.63 -22.96 2.37
N GLU A 41 -3.88 -23.42 1.37
CA GLU A 41 -2.43 -23.50 1.41
C GLU A 41 -1.85 -22.37 0.58
N CYS A 42 -1.07 -21.48 1.24
CA CYS A 42 -0.53 -20.29 0.58
C CYS A 42 0.97 -20.45 0.35
N SER A 43 1.42 -20.10 -0.86
CA SER A 43 2.83 -20.06 -1.21
C SER A 43 3.16 -18.74 -1.91
N ILE A 44 4.28 -18.12 -1.55
CA ILE A 44 4.80 -16.91 -2.21
C ILE A 44 6.00 -17.32 -3.06
N ILE A 45 5.97 -16.96 -4.34
CA ILE A 45 7.06 -17.19 -5.27
C ILE A 45 8.17 -16.18 -4.96
N ASN A 46 9.32 -16.69 -4.55
CA ASN A 46 10.48 -15.95 -4.03
C ASN A 46 11.74 -16.32 -4.82
N PHE A 47 11.67 -16.15 -6.14
CA PHE A 47 12.70 -16.68 -7.03
C PHE A 47 14.11 -16.14 -6.77
N PHE A 48 14.22 -14.91 -6.34
CA PHE A 48 15.48 -14.20 -6.13
C PHE A 48 15.78 -13.91 -4.65
N GLY A 49 14.93 -14.36 -3.72
CA GLY A 49 15.04 -14.06 -2.30
C GLY A 49 14.47 -12.70 -1.90
N GLU A 50 13.61 -12.11 -2.77
CA GLU A 50 12.99 -10.80 -2.55
C GLU A 50 12.12 -10.74 -1.29
N PHE A 51 11.51 -11.86 -0.88
CA PHE A 51 10.70 -11.95 0.34
C PHE A 51 11.45 -12.46 1.57
N ASN A 52 12.78 -12.61 1.54
CA ASN A 52 13.55 -13.15 2.67
C ASN A 52 13.39 -12.32 3.95
N SER A 53 13.26 -10.99 3.85
CA SER A 53 13.00 -10.12 5.00
C SER A 53 11.66 -10.41 5.72
N PHE A 54 10.75 -11.13 5.07
CA PHE A 54 9.46 -11.55 5.63
C PHE A 54 9.45 -13.01 6.11
N GLU A 55 10.58 -13.74 6.00
CA GLU A 55 10.64 -15.20 6.20
C GLU A 55 10.10 -15.63 7.56
N ASN A 56 10.51 -14.99 8.66
CA ASN A 56 10.04 -15.31 10.01
C ASN A 56 8.52 -15.14 10.13
N VAL A 57 8.00 -14.02 9.62
CA VAL A 57 6.55 -13.72 9.66
C VAL A 57 5.73 -14.69 8.81
N LEU A 58 6.30 -15.23 7.73
CA LEU A 58 5.66 -16.19 6.85
C LEU A 58 5.69 -17.61 7.46
N LYS A 59 6.82 -18.01 8.06
CA LYS A 59 6.95 -19.30 8.79
C LYS A 59 5.94 -19.40 9.92
N ASP A 60 5.76 -18.37 10.73
CA ASP A 60 4.78 -18.32 11.83
C ASP A 60 3.34 -18.59 11.36
N LYS A 61 3.05 -18.40 10.09
CA LYS A 61 1.73 -18.59 9.47
C LYS A 61 1.65 -19.78 8.53
N ASN A 62 2.69 -20.62 8.49
CA ASN A 62 2.77 -21.74 7.56
C ASN A 62 2.54 -21.32 6.10
N ILE A 63 3.12 -20.20 5.68
CA ILE A 63 3.13 -19.71 4.31
C ILE A 63 4.49 -20.07 3.70
N LYS A 64 4.47 -20.88 2.63
CA LYS A 64 5.69 -21.39 1.99
C LYS A 64 6.33 -20.35 1.09
N LEU A 65 7.67 -20.26 1.10
CA LEU A 65 8.45 -19.53 0.10
C LEU A 65 8.96 -20.52 -0.95
N ILE A 66 8.71 -20.22 -2.23
CA ILE A 66 9.18 -21.03 -3.36
C ILE A 66 10.39 -20.32 -3.96
N ASN A 67 11.59 -20.80 -3.62
CA ASN A 67 12.85 -20.28 -4.11
C ASN A 67 13.26 -20.99 -5.41
N CYS A 68 13.95 -20.28 -6.30
CA CYS A 68 14.44 -20.84 -7.57
C CYS A 68 15.92 -20.53 -7.79
N PHE A 69 16.35 -19.31 -7.59
CA PHE A 69 17.72 -18.84 -7.81
C PHE A 69 18.46 -18.58 -6.51
N ASN A 70 19.78 -18.37 -6.62
CA ASN A 70 20.58 -17.99 -5.49
C ASN A 70 20.09 -16.64 -4.91
N LYS A 71 19.86 -16.61 -3.60
CA LYS A 71 19.35 -15.45 -2.85
C LYS A 71 20.20 -14.18 -3.01
N LYS A 72 21.44 -14.28 -3.48
CA LYS A 72 22.36 -13.14 -3.69
C LYS A 72 22.16 -12.44 -5.02
N LEU A 73 21.41 -13.01 -5.97
CA LEU A 73 21.29 -12.46 -7.33
C LEU A 73 20.70 -11.04 -7.34
N LEU A 74 19.69 -10.76 -6.48
CA LEU A 74 19.12 -9.42 -6.35
C LEU A 74 20.11 -8.35 -5.86
N ASN A 75 21.17 -8.75 -5.17
CA ASN A 75 22.15 -7.80 -4.66
C ASN A 75 23.02 -7.19 -5.77
N PHE A 76 23.16 -7.90 -6.89
CA PHE A 76 23.90 -7.46 -8.06
C PHE A 76 23.06 -6.62 -9.02
N LEU A 77 21.73 -6.60 -8.85
CA LEU A 77 20.84 -5.84 -9.72
C LEU A 77 20.69 -4.39 -9.25
N PRO A 78 20.82 -3.40 -10.14
CA PRO A 78 20.60 -1.99 -9.80
C PRO A 78 19.17 -1.77 -9.30
N LYS A 79 19.05 -1.21 -8.08
CA LYS A 79 17.74 -1.00 -7.41
C LYS A 79 17.16 0.39 -7.65
N TYR A 80 18.03 1.38 -7.95
CA TYR A 80 17.67 2.78 -8.08
C TYR A 80 17.99 3.34 -9.46
N GLY A 81 17.30 4.42 -9.85
CA GLY A 81 17.43 5.06 -11.16
C GLY A 81 16.47 4.50 -12.21
N LYS A 82 15.81 5.40 -12.98
CA LYS A 82 14.72 5.04 -13.92
C LYS A 82 15.15 4.01 -14.99
N LEU A 83 16.33 4.17 -15.58
CA LEU A 83 16.83 3.24 -16.61
C LEU A 83 17.40 1.95 -16.00
N LYS A 84 18.20 2.08 -14.94
CA LYS A 84 18.85 0.94 -14.28
C LYS A 84 17.83 -0.02 -13.66
N SER A 85 16.80 0.48 -12.99
CA SER A 85 15.73 -0.38 -12.43
C SER A 85 14.90 -1.07 -13.52
N ARG A 86 14.68 -0.43 -14.68
CA ARG A 86 14.01 -1.07 -15.83
C ARG A 86 14.80 -2.26 -16.37
N LEU A 87 16.13 -2.12 -16.49
CA LEU A 87 17.00 -3.22 -16.89
C LEU A 87 16.89 -4.40 -15.91
N SER A 88 16.91 -4.13 -14.61
CA SER A 88 16.72 -5.16 -13.58
C SER A 88 15.39 -5.89 -13.72
N PHE A 89 14.28 -5.17 -14.01
CA PHE A 89 12.99 -5.80 -14.26
C PHE A 89 12.97 -6.66 -15.54
N ILE A 90 13.70 -6.26 -16.59
CA ILE A 90 13.85 -7.08 -17.81
C ILE A 90 14.63 -8.36 -17.50
N ILE A 91 15.72 -8.28 -16.73
CA ILE A 91 16.49 -9.44 -16.30
C ILE A 91 15.62 -10.39 -15.46
N VAL A 92 14.89 -9.87 -14.47
CA VAL A 92 13.95 -10.67 -13.66
C VAL A 92 12.91 -11.34 -14.54
N PHE A 93 12.37 -10.63 -15.53
CA PHE A 93 11.39 -11.17 -16.49
C PHE A 93 11.98 -12.34 -17.28
N ILE A 94 13.14 -12.18 -17.91
CA ILE A 94 13.78 -13.19 -18.75
C ILE A 94 14.12 -14.42 -17.93
N LEU A 95 14.80 -14.25 -16.79
CA LEU A 95 15.22 -15.36 -15.93
C LEU A 95 14.03 -16.13 -15.35
N SER A 96 12.91 -15.46 -15.08
CA SER A 96 11.72 -16.09 -14.49
C SER A 96 10.82 -16.78 -15.48
N PHE A 97 10.98 -16.58 -16.79
CA PHE A 97 10.05 -17.06 -17.80
C PHE A 97 9.83 -18.58 -17.75
N PHE A 98 10.89 -19.34 -17.95
CA PHE A 98 10.81 -20.81 -17.92
C PHE A 98 10.57 -21.39 -16.52
N PRO A 99 11.22 -20.89 -15.43
CA PRO A 99 10.93 -21.33 -14.07
C PRO A 99 9.47 -21.16 -13.68
N LEU A 100 8.87 -20.01 -13.96
CA LEU A 100 7.46 -19.74 -13.63
C LEU A 100 6.53 -20.65 -14.45
N LYS A 101 6.76 -20.79 -15.76
CA LYS A 101 6.01 -21.72 -16.60
C LYS A 101 6.06 -23.14 -16.04
N ARG A 102 7.28 -23.65 -15.73
CA ARG A 102 7.50 -25.00 -15.18
C ARG A 102 6.80 -25.18 -13.83
N LEU A 103 6.91 -24.18 -12.96
CA LEU A 103 6.27 -24.19 -11.64
C LEU A 103 4.75 -24.35 -11.76
N ILE A 104 4.10 -23.50 -12.56
CA ILE A 104 2.65 -23.52 -12.75
C ILE A 104 2.20 -24.84 -13.40
N SER A 105 2.93 -25.32 -14.43
CA SER A 105 2.59 -26.56 -15.14
C SER A 105 2.75 -27.81 -14.29
N LYS A 106 3.77 -27.88 -13.41
CA LYS A 106 4.03 -29.04 -12.55
C LYS A 106 3.17 -29.04 -11.29
N GLN A 107 3.13 -27.90 -10.55
CA GLN A 107 2.45 -27.82 -9.27
C GLN A 107 0.95 -27.60 -9.41
N LYS A 108 0.50 -27.08 -10.55
CA LYS A 108 -0.91 -26.83 -10.89
C LYS A 108 -1.69 -26.20 -9.72
N PRO A 109 -1.21 -25.06 -9.13
CA PRO A 109 -1.96 -24.42 -8.07
C PRO A 109 -3.37 -24.07 -8.57
N ASP A 110 -4.35 -24.04 -7.67
CA ASP A 110 -5.72 -23.66 -8.03
C ASP A 110 -5.78 -22.21 -8.49
N PHE A 111 -5.01 -21.32 -7.83
CA PHE A 111 -4.95 -19.92 -8.18
C PHE A 111 -3.52 -19.36 -8.17
N LEU A 112 -3.24 -18.46 -9.12
CA LEU A 112 -2.06 -17.61 -9.15
C LEU A 112 -2.51 -16.14 -9.03
N ILE A 113 -2.21 -15.50 -7.89
CA ILE A 113 -2.50 -14.08 -7.66
C ILE A 113 -1.27 -13.26 -8.07
N ILE A 114 -1.46 -12.34 -9.02
CA ILE A 114 -0.39 -11.60 -9.68
C ILE A 114 -0.43 -10.15 -9.21
N HIS A 115 0.68 -9.64 -8.66
CA HIS A 115 0.78 -8.25 -8.18
C HIS A 115 1.76 -7.39 -8.99
N LEU A 116 3.01 -7.80 -9.15
CA LEU A 116 4.06 -7.04 -9.86
C LEU A 116 4.63 -7.84 -11.02
N ILE A 117 5.32 -7.14 -11.94
CA ILE A 117 5.81 -7.71 -13.22
C ILE A 117 4.69 -8.55 -13.88
N THR A 118 3.52 -7.94 -14.00
CA THR A 118 2.30 -8.61 -14.45
C THR A 118 2.40 -9.11 -15.90
N SER A 119 3.26 -8.49 -16.72
CA SER A 119 3.47 -8.87 -18.12
C SER A 119 3.92 -10.31 -18.30
N LEU A 120 4.77 -10.85 -17.40
CA LEU A 120 5.25 -12.21 -17.54
C LEU A 120 4.14 -13.26 -17.39
N PRO A 121 3.38 -13.32 -16.28
CA PRO A 121 2.26 -14.26 -16.17
C PRO A 121 1.20 -14.06 -17.26
N LEU A 122 0.95 -12.82 -17.68
CA LEU A 122 -0.02 -12.53 -18.75
C LEU A 122 0.44 -13.06 -20.12
N ILE A 123 1.73 -12.94 -20.44
CA ILE A 123 2.31 -13.54 -21.66
C ILE A 123 2.20 -15.07 -21.60
N LEU A 124 2.55 -15.68 -20.47
CA LEU A 124 2.38 -17.12 -20.31
C LEU A 124 0.93 -17.56 -20.52
N LEU A 125 -0.04 -16.79 -20.00
CA LEU A 125 -1.47 -17.09 -20.18
C LEU A 125 -1.95 -16.94 -21.64
N ILE A 126 -1.29 -16.11 -22.45
CA ILE A 126 -1.60 -15.99 -23.88
C ILE A 126 -1.15 -17.23 -24.64
N PHE A 127 0.09 -17.69 -24.40
CA PHE A 127 0.74 -18.71 -25.21
C PHE A 127 0.55 -20.14 -24.68
N PHE A 128 0.21 -20.33 -23.42
CA PHE A 128 0.09 -21.65 -22.81
C PHE A 128 -1.26 -21.85 -22.12
N LYS A 129 -1.75 -23.08 -22.13
CA LYS A 129 -2.95 -23.47 -21.37
C LYS A 129 -2.56 -23.98 -19.99
N PHE A 130 -3.18 -23.46 -18.95
CA PHE A 130 -2.99 -23.88 -17.56
C PHE A 130 -4.33 -24.25 -16.93
N LYS A 131 -4.30 -25.23 -16.00
CA LYS A 131 -5.46 -25.51 -15.12
C LYS A 131 -5.64 -24.43 -14.06
N THR A 132 -4.56 -23.74 -13.71
CA THR A 132 -4.50 -22.66 -12.71
C THR A 132 -5.33 -21.45 -13.15
N LYS A 133 -6.15 -20.92 -12.26
CA LYS A 133 -6.89 -19.66 -12.46
C LYS A 133 -6.02 -18.47 -12.08
N PHE A 134 -5.91 -17.51 -13.00
CA PHE A 134 -5.07 -16.32 -12.82
C PHE A 134 -5.93 -15.16 -12.30
N ILE A 135 -5.55 -14.61 -11.15
CA ILE A 135 -6.16 -13.41 -10.57
C ILE A 135 -5.14 -12.27 -10.71
N LEU A 136 -5.51 -11.23 -11.45
CA LEU A 136 -4.66 -10.06 -11.64
C LEU A 136 -5.02 -8.98 -10.64
N ARG A 137 -4.11 -8.63 -9.74
CA ARG A 137 -4.26 -7.45 -8.89
C ARG A 137 -3.58 -6.25 -9.55
N ILE A 138 -4.35 -5.23 -9.84
CA ILE A 138 -3.85 -3.95 -10.35
C ILE A 138 -3.18 -3.18 -9.21
N SER A 139 -1.96 -2.72 -9.43
CA SER A 139 -1.20 -1.89 -8.46
C SER A 139 -1.01 -0.50 -9.05
N GLY A 140 -1.86 0.42 -8.65
CA GLY A 140 -1.90 1.78 -9.18
C GLY A 140 -2.59 1.93 -10.53
N LEU A 141 -2.94 3.17 -10.90
CA LEU A 141 -3.47 3.45 -12.23
C LEU A 141 -2.43 3.11 -13.30
N PRO A 142 -2.73 2.15 -14.17
CA PRO A 142 -1.77 1.72 -15.17
C PRO A 142 -1.65 2.74 -16.30
N LYS A 143 -0.42 3.17 -16.56
CA LYS A 143 -0.12 3.92 -17.79
C LYS A 143 -0.11 2.95 -18.96
N LEU A 144 -1.12 3.03 -19.82
CA LEU A 144 -1.29 2.14 -20.97
C LEU A 144 -0.55 2.70 -22.19
N GLY A 145 0.71 2.30 -22.39
CA GLY A 145 1.37 2.42 -23.68
C GLY A 145 0.84 1.40 -24.69
N ILE A 146 1.12 1.60 -25.99
CA ILE A 146 0.62 0.75 -27.10
C ILE A 146 0.84 -0.75 -26.84
N LEU A 147 2.08 -1.14 -26.48
CA LEU A 147 2.43 -2.55 -26.23
C LEU A 147 1.65 -3.14 -25.06
N ARG A 148 1.48 -2.38 -23.97
CA ARG A 148 0.69 -2.84 -22.80
C ARG A 148 -0.79 -2.98 -23.16
N LYS A 149 -1.34 -2.04 -23.91
CA LYS A 149 -2.74 -2.09 -24.38
C LYS A 149 -2.99 -3.32 -25.24
N PHE A 150 -2.07 -3.64 -26.17
CA PHE A 150 -2.12 -4.84 -26.99
C PHE A 150 -2.04 -6.11 -26.15
N LEU A 151 -1.06 -6.21 -25.23
CA LEU A 151 -0.93 -7.33 -24.30
C LEU A 151 -2.21 -7.54 -23.48
N TRP A 152 -2.78 -6.46 -22.95
CA TRP A 152 -3.99 -6.54 -22.14
C TRP A 152 -5.20 -6.98 -22.94
N LYS A 153 -5.41 -6.47 -24.16
CA LYS A 153 -6.49 -6.95 -25.04
C LYS A 153 -6.44 -8.46 -25.28
N LYS A 154 -5.25 -9.06 -25.35
CA LYS A 154 -5.07 -10.49 -25.56
C LYS A 154 -5.16 -11.32 -24.29
N ALA A 155 -4.69 -10.79 -23.15
CA ALA A 155 -4.53 -11.53 -21.92
C ALA A 155 -5.72 -11.41 -20.96
N LEU A 156 -6.29 -10.18 -20.78
CA LEU A 156 -7.31 -9.95 -19.76
C LEU A 156 -8.60 -10.75 -19.95
N PRO A 157 -9.10 -11.00 -21.16
CA PRO A 157 -10.25 -11.89 -21.34
C PRO A 157 -10.02 -13.32 -20.79
N LYS A 158 -8.76 -13.78 -20.76
CA LYS A 158 -8.37 -15.10 -20.23
C LYS A 158 -8.13 -15.12 -18.71
N VAL A 159 -8.03 -13.96 -18.08
CA VAL A 159 -7.87 -13.84 -16.62
C VAL A 159 -9.17 -14.23 -15.94
N TYR A 160 -9.07 -14.98 -14.84
CA TYR A 160 -10.24 -15.40 -14.07
C TYR A 160 -10.92 -14.20 -13.38
N MET A 161 -10.14 -13.34 -12.73
CA MET A 161 -10.64 -12.17 -12.01
C MET A 161 -9.59 -11.05 -11.97
N ILE A 162 -10.04 -9.80 -12.01
CA ILE A 162 -9.20 -8.61 -11.79
C ILE A 162 -9.60 -7.99 -10.46
N THR A 163 -8.63 -7.79 -9.58
CA THR A 163 -8.85 -7.12 -8.29
C THR A 163 -8.16 -5.76 -8.27
N CYS A 164 -8.87 -4.75 -7.83
CA CYS A 164 -8.41 -3.37 -7.75
C CYS A 164 -8.39 -2.89 -6.29
N PRO A 165 -7.32 -2.18 -5.84
CA PRO A 165 -7.18 -1.75 -4.45
C PRO A 165 -8.09 -0.58 -4.08
N THR A 166 -8.69 0.09 -5.06
CA THR A 166 -9.63 1.21 -4.91
C THR A 166 -10.78 1.09 -5.91
N LYS A 167 -11.90 1.72 -5.61
CA LYS A 167 -13.04 1.84 -6.55
C LYS A 167 -12.65 2.67 -7.77
N SER A 168 -11.88 3.72 -7.57
CA SER A 168 -11.37 4.57 -8.66
C SER A 168 -10.59 3.74 -9.68
N THR A 169 -9.67 2.88 -9.21
CA THR A 169 -8.92 1.97 -10.09
C THR A 169 -9.85 0.97 -10.78
N ALA A 170 -10.86 0.43 -10.08
CA ALA A 170 -11.82 -0.51 -10.69
C ALA A 170 -12.62 0.17 -11.81
N ASN A 171 -13.16 1.36 -11.56
CA ASN A 171 -13.91 2.15 -12.55
C ASN A 171 -13.04 2.49 -13.77
N TYR A 172 -11.75 2.82 -13.55
CA TYR A 172 -10.82 3.06 -14.66
C TYR A 172 -10.61 1.80 -15.50
N ILE A 173 -10.41 0.61 -14.90
CA ILE A 173 -10.26 -0.65 -15.64
C ILE A 173 -11.54 -0.97 -16.41
N GLU A 174 -12.71 -0.77 -15.81
CA GLU A 174 -14.01 -0.95 -16.45
C GLU A 174 -14.16 -0.03 -17.68
N SER A 175 -13.78 1.26 -17.56
CA SER A 175 -13.87 2.24 -18.65
C SER A 175 -12.99 1.92 -19.87
N LEU A 176 -12.01 1.02 -19.72
CA LEU A 176 -11.19 0.56 -20.86
C LEU A 176 -11.92 -0.37 -21.81
N GLY A 177 -13.03 -0.99 -21.40
CA GLY A 177 -13.83 -1.90 -22.23
C GLY A 177 -13.08 -3.14 -22.73
N ILE A 178 -12.02 -3.57 -22.03
CA ILE A 178 -11.16 -4.69 -22.44
C ILE A 178 -11.63 -6.02 -21.86
N VAL A 179 -12.36 -5.99 -20.76
CA VAL A 179 -12.81 -7.16 -20.01
C VAL A 179 -14.19 -6.91 -19.41
N ASP A 180 -14.96 -7.99 -19.22
CA ASP A 180 -16.30 -7.94 -18.66
C ASP A 180 -16.29 -7.35 -17.24
N LYS A 181 -17.26 -6.50 -16.94
CA LYS A 181 -17.40 -5.83 -15.63
C LYS A 181 -17.44 -6.83 -14.47
N GLU A 182 -18.09 -7.97 -14.64
CA GLU A 182 -18.24 -9.02 -13.62
C GLU A 182 -16.88 -9.61 -13.19
N LYS A 183 -15.87 -9.51 -14.03
CA LYS A 183 -14.49 -9.92 -13.70
C LYS A 183 -13.70 -8.86 -12.92
N ILE A 184 -14.25 -7.67 -12.70
CA ILE A 184 -13.56 -6.55 -12.02
C ILE A 184 -14.14 -6.37 -10.63
N ILE A 185 -13.32 -6.51 -9.59
CA ILE A 185 -13.75 -6.40 -8.20
C ILE A 185 -12.84 -5.45 -7.43
N THR A 186 -13.45 -4.56 -6.63
CA THR A 186 -12.70 -3.80 -5.62
C THR A 186 -12.37 -4.70 -4.42
N LEU A 187 -11.09 -5.01 -4.27
CA LEU A 187 -10.54 -5.77 -3.15
C LEU A 187 -9.49 -4.92 -2.43
N TYR A 188 -9.90 -4.29 -1.35
CA TYR A 188 -9.01 -3.47 -0.52
C TYR A 188 -7.89 -4.30 0.08
N ASP A 189 -6.68 -3.76 0.11
CA ASP A 189 -5.53 -4.42 0.73
C ASP A 189 -5.70 -4.55 2.25
N PRO A 190 -5.28 -5.67 2.86
CA PRO A 190 -5.36 -5.87 4.29
C PRO A 190 -4.24 -5.11 5.01
N ILE A 191 -4.57 -3.97 5.59
CA ILE A 191 -3.64 -3.07 6.26
C ILE A 191 -3.81 -3.13 7.77
N VAL A 192 -5.06 -3.18 8.24
CA VAL A 192 -5.39 -3.09 9.66
C VAL A 192 -5.50 -4.47 10.29
N GLN A 193 -4.61 -4.75 11.25
CA GLN A 193 -4.72 -5.87 12.16
C GLN A 193 -4.77 -5.32 13.59
N ILE A 194 -5.97 -5.24 14.17
CA ILE A 194 -6.25 -4.51 15.43
C ILE A 194 -5.33 -4.95 16.58
N SER A 195 -5.14 -6.25 16.79
CA SER A 195 -4.28 -6.78 17.86
C SER A 195 -2.82 -6.34 17.72
N LYS A 196 -2.29 -6.38 16.50
CA LYS A 196 -0.91 -6.01 16.22
C LYS A 196 -0.69 -4.50 16.30
N SER A 197 -1.63 -3.68 15.83
CA SER A 197 -1.53 -2.22 15.91
C SER A 197 -1.50 -1.73 17.37
N ASN A 198 -2.32 -2.32 18.25
CA ASN A 198 -2.33 -2.00 19.67
C ASN A 198 -1.00 -2.33 20.35
N PHE A 199 -0.37 -3.46 20.00
CA PHE A 199 0.95 -3.83 20.52
C PHE A 199 2.06 -2.88 20.04
N GLN A 200 2.04 -2.51 18.75
CA GLN A 200 3.05 -1.61 18.17
C GLN A 200 2.99 -0.18 18.72
N LYS A 201 1.80 0.29 19.13
CA LYS A 201 1.61 1.60 19.76
C LYS A 201 2.33 1.75 21.10
N LYS A 202 2.49 0.66 21.86
CA LYS A 202 3.06 0.67 23.22
C LYS A 202 4.58 0.84 23.27
N LYS A 203 5.29 0.86 22.12
CA LYS A 203 6.73 1.08 22.10
C LYS A 203 7.05 2.53 22.44
N SER A 204 8.02 2.74 23.35
CA SER A 204 8.58 4.05 23.63
C SER A 204 9.29 4.62 22.39
N ILE A 205 9.27 5.92 22.24
CA ILE A 205 9.97 6.66 21.18
C ILE A 205 10.77 7.80 21.78
N ASN A 206 11.90 8.10 21.15
CA ASN A 206 12.65 9.30 21.43
C ASN A 206 12.18 10.41 20.48
N LEU A 207 11.63 11.47 21.04
CA LEU A 207 11.25 12.65 20.27
C LEU A 207 12.48 13.57 20.11
N PRO A 208 12.61 14.30 18.99
CA PRO A 208 13.72 15.23 18.75
C PRO A 208 13.56 16.56 19.51
N PHE A 209 12.60 16.66 20.42
CA PHE A 209 12.29 17.84 21.24
C PHE A 209 11.68 17.39 22.57
N GLU A 210 11.63 18.30 23.55
CA GLU A 210 10.94 18.07 24.82
C GLU A 210 9.45 17.76 24.61
N LYS A 211 8.86 17.01 25.54
CA LYS A 211 7.50 16.50 25.46
C LYS A 211 6.50 17.62 25.16
N SER A 212 6.07 17.72 23.91
CA SER A 212 5.11 18.72 23.44
C SER A 212 4.18 18.13 22.39
N GLU A 213 3.10 18.84 22.10
CA GLU A 213 2.17 18.47 21.05
C GLU A 213 2.82 18.58 19.66
N TYR A 214 2.56 17.60 18.79
CA TYR A 214 3.09 17.59 17.43
C TYR A 214 2.15 16.91 16.44
N PHE A 215 2.28 17.25 15.17
CA PHE A 215 1.70 16.54 14.05
C PHE A 215 2.70 15.53 13.47
N PHE A 216 2.20 14.55 12.77
CA PHE A 216 3.06 13.52 12.19
C PHE A 216 2.74 13.30 10.72
N THR A 217 3.75 12.99 9.94
CA THR A 217 3.62 12.49 8.57
C THR A 217 4.73 11.50 8.26
N ALA A 218 4.46 10.55 7.34
CA ALA A 218 5.43 9.56 6.96
C ALA A 218 5.31 9.16 5.48
N GLY A 219 6.44 8.94 4.84
CA GLY A 219 6.50 8.48 3.45
C GLY A 219 7.85 8.72 2.80
N ARG A 220 8.00 8.24 1.56
CA ARG A 220 9.22 8.51 0.79
C ARG A 220 9.34 10.00 0.48
N LEU A 221 10.48 10.59 0.70
CA LEU A 221 10.73 12.01 0.39
C LEU A 221 10.92 12.18 -1.13
N THR A 222 9.80 12.21 -1.85
CA THR A 222 9.73 12.25 -3.31
C THR A 222 8.67 13.24 -3.77
N LYS A 223 8.71 13.63 -5.05
CA LYS A 223 7.70 14.48 -5.69
C LYS A 223 6.27 14.00 -5.42
N GLN A 224 6.03 12.68 -5.39
CA GLN A 224 4.72 12.10 -5.11
C GLN A 224 4.15 12.57 -3.77
N LYS A 225 4.96 12.54 -2.71
CA LYS A 225 4.53 12.86 -1.34
C LYS A 225 4.45 14.36 -1.05
N ASN A 226 5.10 15.19 -1.89
CA ASN A 226 5.00 16.64 -1.90
C ASN A 226 5.25 17.32 -0.55
N PHE A 227 6.24 16.83 0.22
CA PHE A 227 6.57 17.40 1.53
C PHE A 227 7.06 18.85 1.45
N LEU A 228 7.54 19.30 0.29
CA LEU A 228 7.93 20.70 0.11
C LEU A 228 6.71 21.64 0.17
N LEU A 229 5.54 21.22 -0.32
CA LEU A 229 4.28 21.94 -0.13
C LEU A 229 3.93 22.07 1.36
N LEU A 230 4.08 20.98 2.13
CA LEU A 230 3.87 21.00 3.56
C LEU A 230 4.78 22.01 4.27
N CYS A 231 6.08 22.02 3.94
CA CYS A 231 7.04 22.97 4.51
C CYS A 231 6.68 24.42 4.18
N LYS A 232 6.21 24.70 2.95
CA LYS A 232 5.72 26.02 2.56
C LYS A 232 4.49 26.45 3.37
N ALA A 233 3.52 25.55 3.51
CA ALA A 233 2.32 25.82 4.28
C ALA A 233 2.65 26.05 5.76
N ILE A 234 3.58 25.28 6.35
CA ILE A 234 3.99 25.45 7.75
C ILE A 234 4.58 26.85 7.98
N LYS A 235 5.35 27.40 7.04
CA LYS A 235 5.85 28.77 7.14
C LYS A 235 4.72 29.80 7.32
N LYS A 236 3.54 29.56 6.76
CA LYS A 236 2.36 30.41 6.96
C LYS A 236 1.63 30.06 8.25
N ILE A 237 1.48 28.77 8.55
CA ILE A 237 0.79 28.30 9.75
C ILE A 237 1.42 28.79 11.04
N ILE A 238 2.76 28.90 11.12
CA ILE A 238 3.46 29.37 12.31
C ILE A 238 3.22 30.84 12.66
N ILE A 239 2.66 31.63 11.72
CA ILE A 239 2.25 33.01 12.02
C ILE A 239 1.12 33.01 13.06
N ASP A 240 0.12 32.12 12.87
CA ASP A 240 -1.03 32.01 13.78
C ASP A 240 -0.82 30.94 14.87
N VAL A 241 0.13 30.01 14.66
CA VAL A 241 0.43 28.89 15.56
C VAL A 241 1.95 28.77 15.73
N PRO A 242 2.60 29.66 16.51
CA PRO A 242 4.07 29.69 16.61
C PRO A 242 4.70 28.38 17.13
N ASP A 243 4.03 27.69 18.05
CA ASP A 243 4.48 26.43 18.65
C ASP A 243 4.17 25.19 17.81
N PHE A 244 3.71 25.37 16.55
CA PHE A 244 3.46 24.26 15.64
C PHE A 244 4.71 23.40 15.46
N LYS A 245 4.58 22.07 15.68
CA LYS A 245 5.64 21.10 15.44
C LYS A 245 5.12 19.95 14.58
N ILE A 246 5.95 19.50 13.64
CA ILE A 246 5.69 18.31 12.83
C ILE A 246 6.92 17.43 12.71
N ILE A 247 6.71 16.13 12.83
CA ILE A 247 7.71 15.11 12.54
C ILE A 247 7.44 14.52 11.16
N ILE A 248 8.46 14.50 10.31
CA ILE A 248 8.45 13.89 9.00
C ILE A 248 9.36 12.65 9.05
N ALA A 249 8.77 11.46 8.95
CA ALA A 249 9.49 10.20 8.90
C ALA A 249 9.62 9.68 7.46
N GLY A 250 10.85 9.40 7.02
CA GLY A 250 11.13 8.87 5.71
C GLY A 250 12.46 9.30 5.14
N ASP A 251 12.77 8.78 3.95
CA ASP A 251 13.95 9.15 3.17
C ASP A 251 13.60 9.18 1.67
N GLY A 252 14.41 9.83 0.84
CA GLY A 252 14.20 9.91 -0.59
C GLY A 252 14.92 11.07 -1.28
N GLU A 253 14.71 11.16 -2.58
CA GLU A 253 15.42 12.07 -3.48
C GLU A 253 15.22 13.58 -3.18
N ASP A 254 14.12 13.95 -2.52
CA ASP A 254 13.83 15.35 -2.17
C ASP A 254 14.36 15.77 -0.79
N LYS A 255 15.07 14.88 -0.05
CA LYS A 255 15.56 15.15 1.32
C LYS A 255 16.42 16.42 1.38
N SER A 256 17.40 16.53 0.51
CA SER A 256 18.28 17.71 0.49
C SER A 256 17.55 19.02 0.18
N LYS A 257 16.56 19.00 -0.71
CA LYS A 257 15.71 20.14 -1.03
C LYS A 257 14.86 20.58 0.19
N ILE A 258 14.30 19.60 0.90
CA ILE A 258 13.48 19.85 2.08
C ILE A 258 14.35 20.45 3.20
N LEU A 259 15.52 19.86 3.49
CA LEU A 259 16.46 20.37 4.49
C LEU A 259 16.92 21.80 4.15
N SER A 260 17.31 22.05 2.91
CA SER A 260 17.69 23.40 2.45
C SER A 260 16.57 24.42 2.64
N PHE A 261 15.31 24.04 2.35
CA PHE A 261 14.16 24.91 2.55
C PHE A 261 13.93 25.22 4.04
N ILE A 262 14.01 24.20 4.91
CA ILE A 262 13.85 24.33 6.37
C ILE A 262 14.90 25.33 6.92
N GLN A 263 16.16 25.17 6.52
CA GLN A 263 17.26 26.07 6.92
C GLN A 263 17.05 27.49 6.41
N LYS A 264 16.80 27.65 5.10
CA LYS A 264 16.61 28.96 4.47
C LYS A 264 15.42 29.77 5.05
N LYS A 265 14.42 29.05 5.61
CA LYS A 265 13.20 29.68 6.17
C LYS A 265 13.14 29.66 7.69
N ASN A 266 14.22 29.26 8.38
CA ASN A 266 14.36 29.22 9.83
C ASN A 266 13.26 28.36 10.52
N LEU A 267 12.94 27.19 9.90
CA LEU A 267 11.86 26.30 10.37
C LEU A 267 12.36 25.12 11.22
N GLN A 268 13.63 25.12 11.67
CA GLN A 268 14.25 24.00 12.40
C GLN A 268 13.57 23.70 13.74
N LYS A 269 12.90 24.68 14.34
CA LYS A 269 12.13 24.52 15.59
C LYS A 269 10.74 23.94 15.38
N ASN A 270 10.27 23.88 14.11
CA ASN A 270 8.92 23.49 13.74
C ASN A 270 8.86 22.18 12.95
N ILE A 271 9.89 21.88 12.13
CA ILE A 271 9.91 20.73 11.22
C ILE A 271 11.11 19.84 11.53
N PHE A 272 10.82 18.57 11.88
CA PHE A 272 11.82 17.58 12.29
C PHE A 272 11.85 16.41 11.32
N LEU A 273 12.91 16.28 10.51
CA LEU A 273 13.15 15.11 9.66
C LEU A 273 13.89 14.05 10.48
N ILE A 274 13.24 12.93 10.79
CA ILE A 274 13.82 11.86 11.61
C ILE A 274 14.37 10.67 10.82
N GLY A 275 14.35 10.77 9.46
CA GLY A 275 14.80 9.68 8.61
C GLY A 275 13.80 8.51 8.54
N HIS A 276 14.27 7.36 8.04
CA HIS A 276 13.45 6.15 7.95
C HIS A 276 13.21 5.54 9.34
N VAL A 277 11.96 5.17 9.59
CA VAL A 277 11.52 4.56 10.85
C VAL A 277 10.84 3.23 10.54
N GLU A 278 11.30 2.14 11.15
CA GLU A 278 10.70 0.81 10.98
C GLU A 278 9.26 0.72 11.55
N ASN A 279 9.03 1.39 12.67
CA ASN A 279 7.75 1.37 13.36
C ASN A 279 7.22 2.78 13.59
N ILE A 280 6.34 3.24 12.69
CA ILE A 280 5.72 4.57 12.75
C ILE A 280 4.53 4.65 13.72
N PHE A 281 3.98 3.52 14.18
CA PHE A 281 2.75 3.49 14.98
C PHE A 281 2.82 4.26 16.31
N PRO A 282 3.92 4.21 17.09
CA PRO A 282 4.03 5.02 18.31
C PRO A 282 4.01 6.52 18.00
N TYR A 283 4.73 6.96 16.95
CA TYR A 283 4.76 8.38 16.53
C TYR A 283 3.36 8.87 16.12
N ILE A 284 2.63 8.07 15.33
CA ILE A 284 1.26 8.39 14.93
C ILE A 284 0.36 8.47 16.16
N SER A 285 0.44 7.49 17.07
CA SER A 285 -0.48 7.41 18.22
C SER A 285 -0.33 8.53 19.22
N LEU A 286 0.86 9.10 19.32
CA LEU A 286 1.18 10.21 20.22
C LEU A 286 0.98 11.58 19.56
N SER A 287 0.78 11.63 18.25
CA SER A 287 0.58 12.90 17.54
C SER A 287 -0.85 13.42 17.69
N GLN A 288 -1.01 14.74 17.56
CA GLN A 288 -2.32 15.42 17.53
C GLN A 288 -3.12 15.08 16.29
N GLY A 289 -2.43 14.85 15.17
CA GLY A 289 -3.02 14.49 13.89
C GLY A 289 -1.98 14.05 12.87
N PHE A 290 -2.42 13.31 11.86
CA PHE A 290 -1.62 12.86 10.73
C PHE A 290 -1.92 13.73 9.50
N ILE A 291 -0.87 14.24 8.83
CA ILE A 291 -1.01 15.10 7.64
C ILE A 291 -0.45 14.38 6.41
N LEU A 292 -1.21 14.34 5.32
CA LEU A 292 -0.77 13.80 4.03
C LEU A 292 -0.90 14.87 2.93
N THR A 293 0.21 15.14 2.22
CA THR A 293 0.27 16.18 1.17
C THR A 293 0.48 15.62 -0.24
N SER A 294 0.24 14.34 -0.43
CA SER A 294 0.54 13.61 -1.67
C SER A 294 -0.18 14.20 -2.88
N LEU A 295 0.48 14.10 -4.04
CA LEU A 295 -0.11 14.43 -5.35
C LEU A 295 -0.95 13.27 -5.91
N TRP A 296 -0.64 12.03 -5.54
CA TRP A 296 -1.40 10.81 -5.85
C TRP A 296 -1.06 9.69 -4.87
N GLU A 297 -2.01 8.81 -4.61
CA GLU A 297 -1.87 7.61 -3.75
C GLU A 297 -2.53 6.40 -4.40
N ASP A 298 -2.25 5.20 -3.84
CA ASP A 298 -2.93 3.97 -4.24
C ASP A 298 -2.74 2.85 -3.18
N PRO A 299 -3.60 2.77 -2.20
CA PRO A 299 -4.61 3.75 -1.74
C PRO A 299 -4.11 4.79 -0.73
N GLY A 300 -2.83 4.75 -0.29
CA GLY A 300 -2.30 5.58 0.80
C GLY A 300 -2.38 4.86 2.15
N PHE A 301 -1.62 3.77 2.29
CA PHE A 301 -1.61 2.90 3.49
C PHE A 301 -1.45 3.68 4.79
N VAL A 302 -0.61 4.71 4.80
CA VAL A 302 -0.31 5.48 6.01
C VAL A 302 -1.51 6.26 6.56
N LEU A 303 -2.48 6.67 5.71
CA LEU A 303 -3.75 7.25 6.18
C LEU A 303 -4.57 6.21 6.95
N ILE A 304 -4.62 4.99 6.41
CA ILE A 304 -5.36 3.88 7.04
C ILE A 304 -4.66 3.45 8.34
N GLU A 305 -3.33 3.46 8.35
CA GLU A 305 -2.52 3.20 9.54
C GLU A 305 -2.76 4.27 10.62
N ALA A 306 -2.82 5.56 10.23
CA ALA A 306 -3.14 6.66 11.15
C ALA A 306 -4.55 6.55 11.73
N ALA A 307 -5.53 6.26 10.88
CA ALA A 307 -6.91 6.03 11.31
C ALA A 307 -7.03 4.85 12.29
N ALA A 308 -6.34 3.73 12.03
CA ALA A 308 -6.28 2.58 12.93
C ALA A 308 -5.61 2.93 14.28
N CYS A 309 -4.72 3.92 14.29
CA CYS A 309 -4.11 4.47 15.50
C CYS A 309 -5.03 5.42 16.29
N ARG A 310 -6.24 5.65 15.83
CA ARG A 310 -7.17 6.65 16.41
C ARG A 310 -6.62 8.07 16.34
N THR A 311 -5.81 8.35 15.35
CA THR A 311 -5.24 9.67 15.11
C THR A 311 -6.09 10.38 14.06
N PRO A 312 -6.55 11.63 14.30
CA PRO A 312 -7.23 12.43 13.31
C PRO A 312 -6.40 12.57 12.04
N VAL A 313 -7.05 12.56 10.87
CA VAL A 313 -6.36 12.62 9.59
C VAL A 313 -6.75 13.89 8.81
N PHE A 314 -5.73 14.53 8.24
CA PHE A 314 -5.85 15.67 7.35
C PHE A 314 -5.05 15.39 6.08
N SER A 315 -5.68 15.45 4.92
CA SER A 315 -5.08 14.95 3.68
C SER A 315 -5.41 15.82 2.47
N SER A 316 -4.48 15.84 1.51
CA SER A 316 -4.83 16.29 0.16
C SER A 316 -5.94 15.41 -0.41
N ASP A 317 -6.81 16.00 -1.23
CA ASP A 317 -7.87 15.31 -1.97
C ASP A 317 -7.35 14.63 -3.25
N CYS A 318 -6.08 14.22 -3.24
CA CYS A 318 -5.44 13.64 -4.42
C CYS A 318 -6.16 12.38 -4.92
N PRO A 319 -5.98 12.04 -6.22
CA PRO A 319 -6.63 10.89 -6.83
C PRO A 319 -6.30 9.55 -6.16
N GLU A 320 -7.19 8.57 -6.34
CA GLU A 320 -7.12 7.12 -6.13
C GLU A 320 -7.05 6.62 -4.69
N GLY A 321 -6.94 7.46 -3.70
CA GLY A 321 -6.86 6.96 -2.33
C GLY A 321 -7.56 7.84 -1.31
N PRO A 322 -7.04 9.03 -1.03
CA PRO A 322 -7.56 9.87 0.04
C PRO A 322 -9.06 10.16 -0.05
N LYS A 323 -9.59 10.50 -1.24
CA LYS A 323 -11.04 10.72 -1.45
C LYS A 323 -11.91 9.49 -1.21
N GLU A 324 -11.34 8.29 -1.30
CA GLU A 324 -12.08 7.06 -1.04
C GLU A 324 -12.02 6.65 0.44
N ILE A 325 -10.93 7.00 1.11
CA ILE A 325 -10.70 6.72 2.54
C ILE A 325 -11.34 7.79 3.42
N ILE A 326 -11.26 9.07 3.00
CA ILE A 326 -11.73 10.22 3.77
C ILE A 326 -12.97 10.80 3.10
N LYS A 327 -14.05 10.85 3.87
CA LYS A 327 -15.23 11.68 3.59
C LYS A 327 -15.04 12.99 4.33
N ASP A 328 -14.86 14.08 3.59
CA ASP A 328 -14.54 15.39 4.15
C ASP A 328 -15.51 15.82 5.25
N ASN A 329 -14.99 16.40 6.32
CA ASN A 329 -15.71 16.81 7.53
C ASN A 329 -16.44 15.68 8.29
N PHE A 330 -16.35 14.41 7.84
CA PHE A 330 -17.01 13.28 8.50
C PHE A 330 -16.03 12.41 9.29
N ASN A 331 -14.95 11.92 8.66
CA ASN A 331 -13.94 11.06 9.29
C ASN A 331 -12.51 11.61 9.18
N GLY A 332 -12.34 12.77 8.61
CA GLY A 332 -11.10 13.51 8.41
C GLY A 332 -11.41 14.80 7.66
N LEU A 333 -10.40 15.61 7.39
CA LEU A 333 -10.51 16.78 6.53
C LEU A 333 -9.68 16.61 5.29
N LEU A 334 -10.19 17.15 4.18
CA LEU A 334 -9.51 17.24 2.90
C LEU A 334 -9.16 18.68 2.57
N PHE A 335 -8.04 18.85 1.89
CA PHE A 335 -7.67 20.10 1.20
C PHE A 335 -7.33 19.79 -0.25
N LYS A 336 -7.46 20.81 -1.11
CA LYS A 336 -7.19 20.69 -2.55
C LYS A 336 -5.73 20.35 -2.81
N SER A 337 -5.51 19.24 -3.50
CA SER A 337 -4.18 18.73 -3.81
C SER A 337 -3.32 19.79 -4.51
N ASN A 338 -2.07 19.92 -4.06
CA ASN A 338 -1.09 20.88 -4.55
C ASN A 338 -1.49 22.35 -4.38
N ASP A 339 -2.41 22.67 -3.48
CA ASP A 339 -2.82 24.04 -3.18
C ASP A 339 -2.38 24.42 -1.74
N GLU A 340 -1.37 25.30 -1.64
CA GLU A 340 -0.79 25.74 -0.38
C GLU A 340 -1.77 26.56 0.47
N ASN A 341 -2.54 27.46 -0.19
CA ASN A 341 -3.47 28.34 0.52
C ASN A 341 -4.66 27.55 1.07
N ASP A 342 -5.17 26.61 0.28
CA ASP A 342 -6.26 25.74 0.72
C ASP A 342 -5.81 24.79 1.85
N LEU A 343 -4.54 24.29 1.80
CA LEU A 343 -3.95 23.54 2.91
C LEU A 343 -3.95 24.36 4.20
N VAL A 344 -3.42 25.61 4.17
CA VAL A 344 -3.35 26.48 5.35
C VAL A 344 -4.74 26.78 5.90
N LYS A 345 -5.68 27.20 5.05
CA LYS A 345 -7.07 27.48 5.43
C LYS A 345 -7.75 26.29 6.12
N ASN A 346 -7.67 25.10 5.49
CA ASN A 346 -8.31 23.91 6.04
C ASN A 346 -7.54 23.33 7.24
N PHE A 347 -6.23 23.61 7.39
CA PHE A 347 -5.49 23.22 8.57
C PHE A 347 -5.99 23.96 9.83
N ILE A 348 -6.26 25.26 9.75
CA ILE A 348 -6.85 26.01 10.88
C ILE A 348 -8.19 25.38 11.30
N LYS A 349 -9.07 25.12 10.33
CA LYS A 349 -10.33 24.42 10.57
C LYS A 349 -10.13 23.03 11.19
N PHE A 350 -9.12 22.26 10.71
CA PHE A 350 -8.78 20.96 11.27
C PHE A 350 -8.33 21.07 12.73
N LYS A 351 -7.47 22.05 13.04
CA LYS A 351 -7.00 22.34 14.38
C LYS A 351 -8.16 22.63 15.32
N ASP A 352 -9.12 23.48 14.91
CA ASP A 352 -10.31 23.80 15.71
C ASP A 352 -11.16 22.56 16.01
N ILE A 353 -11.33 21.67 15.02
CA ILE A 353 -12.07 20.42 15.21
C ILE A 353 -11.38 19.51 16.23
N ILE A 354 -10.08 19.34 16.14
CA ILE A 354 -9.33 18.42 17.02
C ILE A 354 -9.10 19.01 18.43
N SER A 355 -9.19 20.32 18.60
CA SER A 355 -9.15 21.00 19.90
C SER A 355 -10.43 20.77 20.71
N SER A 356 -11.56 20.46 20.07
CA SER A 356 -12.80 20.07 20.74
C SER A 356 -12.81 18.56 21.02
N PRO A 357 -12.82 18.11 22.29
CA PRO A 357 -12.80 16.68 22.62
C PRO A 357 -13.97 15.89 21.98
N GLN A 358 -15.17 16.49 21.94
CA GLN A 358 -16.36 15.85 21.38
C GLN A 358 -16.23 15.69 19.85
N LYS A 359 -15.83 16.75 19.14
CA LYS A 359 -15.65 16.74 17.68
C LYS A 359 -14.51 15.78 17.29
N LYS A 360 -13.38 15.82 18.00
CA LYS A 360 -12.26 14.90 17.81
C LYS A 360 -12.67 13.44 18.00
N LYS A 361 -13.40 13.12 19.07
CA LYS A 361 -13.92 11.77 19.34
C LYS A 361 -14.83 11.27 18.22
N LYS A 362 -15.77 12.12 17.75
CA LYS A 362 -16.69 11.79 16.63
C LYS A 362 -15.93 11.49 15.35
N LEU A 363 -14.96 12.33 14.99
CA LEU A 363 -14.13 12.17 13.81
C LEU A 363 -13.31 10.86 13.85
N ILE A 364 -12.71 10.54 15.01
CA ILE A 364 -11.97 9.28 15.23
C ILE A 364 -12.87 8.06 15.09
N LEU A 365 -14.06 8.07 15.69
CA LEU A 365 -15.00 6.95 15.60
C LEU A 365 -15.44 6.69 14.17
N ASN A 366 -15.82 7.73 13.44
CA ASN A 366 -16.18 7.64 12.03
C ASN A 366 -15.04 7.09 11.18
N ASN A 367 -13.81 7.53 11.48
CA ASN A 367 -12.61 7.07 10.79
C ASN A 367 -12.35 5.57 11.03
N LEU A 368 -12.49 5.10 12.28
CA LEU A 368 -12.38 3.69 12.60
C LEU A 368 -13.42 2.82 11.88
N ILE A 369 -14.65 3.30 11.73
CA ILE A 369 -15.72 2.57 11.03
C ILE A 369 -15.33 2.39 9.55
N LEU A 370 -14.90 3.45 8.89
CA LEU A 370 -14.54 3.39 7.47
C LEU A 370 -13.28 2.57 7.22
N THR A 371 -12.31 2.57 8.15
CA THR A 371 -11.08 1.77 7.99
C THR A 371 -11.27 0.27 8.19
N ARG A 372 -12.41 -0.19 8.73
CA ARG A 372 -12.73 -1.64 8.83
C ARG A 372 -12.67 -2.36 7.49
N GLN A 373 -13.00 -1.67 6.39
CA GLN A 373 -12.92 -2.25 5.04
C GLN A 373 -11.49 -2.69 4.64
N PHE A 374 -10.46 -2.12 5.25
CA PHE A 374 -9.05 -2.46 5.06
C PHE A 374 -8.53 -3.47 6.08
N SER A 375 -9.43 -4.12 6.84
CA SER A 375 -9.04 -5.15 7.80
C SER A 375 -8.69 -6.47 7.12
N PHE A 376 -7.83 -7.25 7.78
CA PHE A 376 -7.50 -8.61 7.34
C PHE A 376 -8.74 -9.49 7.21
N PHE A 377 -9.72 -9.33 8.11
CA PHE A 377 -10.96 -10.10 8.05
C PHE A 377 -11.81 -9.75 6.82
N ASN A 378 -12.04 -8.47 6.55
CA ASN A 378 -12.81 -8.07 5.37
C ASN A 378 -12.13 -8.43 4.05
N HIS A 379 -10.80 -8.34 4.00
CA HIS A 379 -10.05 -8.84 2.86
C HIS A 379 -10.26 -10.33 2.67
N TYR A 380 -10.15 -11.13 3.76
CA TYR A 380 -10.43 -12.56 3.73
C TYR A 380 -11.83 -12.85 3.21
N VAL A 381 -12.87 -12.22 3.75
CA VAL A 381 -14.26 -12.46 3.34
C VAL A 381 -14.44 -12.25 1.84
N LYS A 382 -13.94 -11.13 1.30
CA LYS A 382 -14.04 -10.81 -0.13
C LYS A 382 -13.19 -11.76 -1.00
N LEU A 383 -11.94 -12.00 -0.60
CA LEU A 383 -11.05 -12.91 -1.35
C LEU A 383 -11.56 -14.35 -1.30
N ASN A 384 -12.07 -14.81 -0.14
CA ASN A 384 -12.70 -16.12 -0.02
C ASN A 384 -13.89 -16.28 -0.96
N LYS A 385 -14.73 -15.25 -1.11
CA LYS A 385 -15.83 -15.26 -2.09
C LYS A 385 -15.32 -15.45 -3.52
N ILE A 386 -14.23 -14.77 -3.91
CA ILE A 386 -13.60 -14.92 -5.24
C ILE A 386 -13.06 -16.35 -5.42
N LEU A 387 -12.40 -16.90 -4.38
CA LEU A 387 -11.77 -18.22 -4.45
C LEU A 387 -12.77 -19.37 -4.32
N SER A 388 -13.94 -19.15 -3.71
CA SER A 388 -14.97 -20.18 -3.54
C SER A 388 -15.93 -20.29 -4.74
N ASN A 389 -16.16 -19.24 -5.49
CA ASN A 389 -17.02 -19.26 -6.69
C ASN A 389 -16.47 -20.12 -7.85
N VAL A 390 -15.77 -21.19 -7.54
CA VAL A 390 -15.17 -22.14 -8.49
C VAL A 390 -16.13 -23.27 -8.87
N CYS A 391 -17.28 -23.33 -8.21
CA CYS A 391 -18.30 -24.33 -8.47
C CYS A 391 -19.64 -23.64 -8.76
N ASN A 392 -19.79 -23.12 -9.97
CA ASN A 392 -21.06 -23.01 -10.71
C ASN A 392 -20.72 -22.86 -12.18
#